data_520969b4453dda5e9794869751f58aa9
#
_entry.id   520969b4453dda5e9794869751f58aa9
#
_cell.length_a   1.000
_cell.length_b   1.000
_cell.length_c   1.000
_cell.angle_alpha   90.00
_cell.angle_beta   90.00
_cell.angle_gamma   90.00
#
_symmetry.space_group_name_H-M   'P 1'
#
loop_
_entity.id
_entity.type
_entity.pdbx_description
1 polymer ?
#
loop_
_entity_poly.entity_id
_entity_poly.type
_entity_poly.pdbx_seq_one_letter_code
_entity_poly.pdbx_strand_id
1 'polypeptide(L)'
;MNKCWFDYKTVILSGASSGIGKGIAERLIRDHGCKVIGIARNEQRLLNFKAELGNKGDNFTYYTFDVSQENKWHELADTLRKENIKPDILINNAGVLPKFDKFINYTIDEIRKAMEINFFSCIYSMQALMPLITQSDSAAVVNVASSAALCSLAGTSVYSASKAALKGFTEAMREEHRDNCYVALVCPGF
;
A
#
# COMPACT_ATOMS: atom_id res chain seq x y z
N MET A 1 -24.00 -11.70 10.87
CA MET A 1 -23.00 -11.58 9.79
C MET A 1 -21.84 -12.49 10.12
N ASN A 2 -21.36 -13.30 9.17
CA ASN A 2 -20.17 -14.11 9.38
C ASN A 2 -18.99 -13.16 9.56
N LYS A 3 -18.22 -13.33 10.63
CA LYS A 3 -17.05 -12.53 10.95
C LYS A 3 -15.96 -12.80 9.89
N CYS A 4 -15.50 -11.73 9.21
CA CYS A 4 -14.35 -11.83 8.31
C CYS A 4 -13.06 -11.90 9.11
N TRP A 5 -12.03 -12.60 8.60
CA TRP A 5 -10.75 -12.76 9.32
C TRP A 5 -10.02 -11.42 9.55
N PHE A 6 -10.32 -10.40 8.77
CA PHE A 6 -9.74 -9.05 8.90
C PHE A 6 -10.62 -8.05 9.66
N ASP A 7 -11.78 -8.46 10.22
CA ASP A 7 -12.59 -7.57 11.05
C ASP A 7 -11.81 -7.09 12.29
N TYR A 8 -11.91 -5.79 12.58
CA TYR A 8 -11.28 -5.11 13.72
C TYR A 8 -9.74 -5.11 13.70
N LYS A 9 -9.11 -5.35 12.56
CA LYS A 9 -7.67 -5.37 12.41
C LYS A 9 -7.07 -3.96 12.31
N THR A 10 -5.78 -3.84 12.64
CA THR A 10 -4.99 -2.65 12.42
C THR A 10 -4.30 -2.76 11.05
N VAL A 11 -4.65 -1.85 10.14
CA VAL A 11 -4.22 -1.89 8.73
C VAL A 11 -3.38 -0.66 8.41
N ILE A 12 -2.18 -0.87 7.89
CA ILE A 12 -1.35 0.19 7.29
C ILE A 12 -1.66 0.24 5.80
N LEU A 13 -2.00 1.42 5.27
CA LEU A 13 -2.42 1.59 3.88
C LEU A 13 -1.71 2.76 3.22
N SER A 14 -0.91 2.50 2.20
CA SER A 14 -0.31 3.54 1.38
C SER A 14 -1.25 4.04 0.28
N GLY A 15 -1.17 5.33 -0.05
CA GLY A 15 -2.06 5.97 -1.04
C GLY A 15 -3.49 6.18 -0.53
N ALA A 16 -3.68 6.38 0.77
CA ALA A 16 -4.99 6.45 1.43
C ALA A 16 -5.81 7.72 1.14
N SER A 17 -5.22 8.73 0.47
CA SER A 17 -5.86 10.05 0.32
C SER A 17 -6.80 10.19 -0.88
N SER A 18 -6.86 9.20 -1.77
CA SER A 18 -7.68 9.27 -2.99
C SER A 18 -7.90 7.90 -3.64
N GLY A 19 -8.81 7.85 -4.62
CA GLY A 19 -9.02 6.69 -5.49
C GLY A 19 -9.25 5.38 -4.74
N ILE A 20 -8.62 4.31 -5.22
CA ILE A 20 -8.75 2.95 -4.67
C ILE A 20 -8.36 2.92 -3.18
N GLY A 21 -7.26 3.55 -2.79
CA GLY A 21 -6.80 3.55 -1.40
C GLY A 21 -7.79 4.21 -0.44
N LYS A 22 -8.38 5.36 -0.81
CA LYS A 22 -9.43 6.00 -0.01
C LYS A 22 -10.64 5.08 0.13
N GLY A 23 -11.09 4.47 -0.97
CA GLY A 23 -12.23 3.54 -0.94
C GLY A 23 -11.96 2.29 -0.09
N ILE A 24 -10.74 1.73 -0.13
CA ILE A 24 -10.34 0.62 0.73
C ILE A 24 -10.40 1.05 2.20
N ALA A 25 -9.79 2.20 2.56
CA ALA A 25 -9.79 2.70 3.93
C ALA A 25 -11.21 2.90 4.46
N GLU A 26 -12.08 3.52 3.65
CA GLU A 26 -13.47 3.76 4.01
C GLU A 26 -14.22 2.46 4.31
N ARG A 27 -14.12 1.47 3.46
CA ARG A 27 -14.79 0.17 3.65
C ARG A 27 -14.24 -0.59 4.85
N LEU A 28 -12.93 -0.64 5.01
CA LEU A 28 -12.31 -1.28 6.18
C LEU A 28 -12.79 -0.66 7.49
N ILE A 29 -12.94 0.66 7.54
CA ILE A 29 -13.41 1.36 8.73
C ILE A 29 -14.92 1.20 8.93
N ARG A 30 -15.72 1.44 7.88
CA ARG A 30 -17.18 1.48 8.01
C ARG A 30 -17.80 0.10 8.14
N ASP A 31 -17.33 -0.86 7.33
CA ASP A 31 -17.96 -2.16 7.19
C ASP A 31 -17.33 -3.20 8.14
N HIS A 32 -16.03 -3.04 8.47
CA HIS A 32 -15.24 -4.03 9.20
C HIS A 32 -14.68 -3.56 10.55
N GLY A 33 -14.89 -2.31 10.92
CA GLY A 33 -14.42 -1.77 12.20
C GLY A 33 -12.91 -1.73 12.36
N CYS A 34 -12.16 -1.81 11.26
CA CYS A 34 -10.69 -1.77 11.28
C CYS A 34 -10.17 -0.41 11.75
N LYS A 35 -9.00 -0.42 12.38
CA LYS A 35 -8.18 0.77 12.57
C LYS A 35 -7.26 0.92 11.37
N VAL A 36 -7.31 2.05 10.67
CA VAL A 36 -6.50 2.29 9.47
C VAL A 36 -5.48 3.38 9.71
N ILE A 37 -4.22 3.07 9.44
CA ILE A 37 -3.09 4.01 9.43
C ILE A 37 -2.82 4.35 7.96
N GLY A 38 -3.32 5.50 7.52
CA GLY A 38 -3.21 5.95 6.13
C GLY A 38 -1.93 6.73 5.87
N ILE A 39 -1.26 6.44 4.75
CA ILE A 39 -0.04 7.14 4.33
C ILE A 39 -0.29 7.80 2.98
N ALA A 40 -0.03 9.11 2.90
CA ALA A 40 -0.07 9.86 1.65
C ALA A 40 0.70 11.19 1.78
N ARG A 41 0.97 11.86 0.66
CA ARG A 41 1.69 13.15 0.63
C ARG A 41 0.82 14.36 0.97
N ASN A 42 -0.48 14.28 0.70
CA ASN A 42 -1.38 15.43 0.85
C ASN A 42 -2.15 15.32 2.17
N GLU A 43 -1.69 16.05 3.16
CA GLU A 43 -2.28 16.09 4.49
C GLU A 43 -3.72 16.58 4.50
N GLN A 44 -4.03 17.63 3.72
CA GLN A 44 -5.37 18.19 3.68
C GLN A 44 -6.41 17.18 3.19
N ARG A 45 -6.04 16.32 2.22
CA ARG A 45 -6.93 15.25 1.75
C ARG A 45 -7.14 14.18 2.82
N LEU A 46 -6.12 13.86 3.62
CA LEU A 46 -6.22 12.90 4.71
C LEU A 46 -7.10 13.47 5.84
N LEU A 47 -6.94 14.74 6.19
CA LEU A 47 -7.79 15.46 7.15
C LEU A 47 -9.26 15.49 6.70
N ASN A 48 -9.50 15.83 5.44
CA ASN A 48 -10.85 15.87 4.88
C ASN A 48 -11.49 14.47 4.92
N PHE A 49 -10.72 13.44 4.55
CA PHE A 49 -11.20 12.06 4.62
C PHE A 49 -11.54 11.64 6.07
N LYS A 50 -10.69 11.99 7.03
CA LYS A 50 -10.98 11.75 8.46
C LYS A 50 -12.30 12.42 8.89
N ALA A 51 -12.53 13.65 8.48
CA ALA A 51 -13.79 14.37 8.75
C ALA A 51 -15.01 13.70 8.08
N GLU A 52 -14.88 13.22 6.84
CA GLU A 52 -15.93 12.51 6.11
C GLU A 52 -16.34 11.19 6.78
N LEU A 53 -15.46 10.57 7.56
CA LEU A 53 -15.78 9.36 8.34
C LEU A 53 -16.72 9.63 9.53
N GLY A 54 -16.88 10.88 9.95
CA GLY A 54 -17.76 11.29 11.03
C GLY A 54 -17.40 10.59 12.36
N ASN A 55 -18.35 9.94 12.98
CA ASN A 55 -18.18 9.23 14.26
C ASN A 55 -17.19 8.03 14.19
N LYS A 56 -16.78 7.62 13.01
CA LYS A 56 -15.75 6.58 12.79
C LYS A 56 -14.36 7.16 12.49
N GLY A 57 -14.22 8.48 12.51
CA GLY A 57 -12.95 9.17 12.26
C GLY A 57 -11.81 8.79 13.22
N ASP A 58 -12.15 8.35 14.45
CA ASP A 58 -11.15 7.89 15.42
C ASP A 58 -10.48 6.56 15.02
N ASN A 59 -11.08 5.81 14.10
CA ASN A 59 -10.48 4.62 13.52
C ASN A 59 -9.51 4.94 12.37
N PHE A 60 -9.33 6.21 12.02
CA PHE A 60 -8.38 6.65 11.01
C PHE A 60 -7.29 7.53 11.60
N THR A 61 -6.07 7.02 11.60
CA THR A 61 -4.83 7.76 11.87
C THR A 61 -4.05 7.91 10.58
N TYR A 62 -3.24 8.95 10.43
CA TYR A 62 -2.47 9.14 9.20
C TYR A 62 -1.07 9.69 9.47
N TYR A 63 -0.18 9.41 8.52
CA TYR A 63 1.16 9.98 8.44
C TYR A 63 1.39 10.58 7.05
N THR A 64 2.03 11.75 7.02
CA THR A 64 2.25 12.50 5.78
C THR A 64 3.68 12.39 5.34
N PHE A 65 3.93 11.57 4.31
CA PHE A 65 5.24 11.48 3.65
C PHE A 65 5.12 10.90 2.23
N ASP A 66 6.19 11.04 1.44
CA ASP A 66 6.31 10.39 0.14
C ASP A 66 6.78 8.95 0.34
N VAL A 67 6.02 7.99 -0.19
CA VAL A 67 6.31 6.55 -0.05
C VAL A 67 7.65 6.12 -0.65
N SER A 68 8.25 6.95 -1.52
CA SER A 68 9.59 6.74 -2.07
C SER A 68 10.73 7.04 -1.07
N GLN A 69 10.42 7.61 0.09
CA GLN A 69 11.39 7.91 1.14
C GLN A 69 11.55 6.71 2.07
N GLU A 70 12.58 5.88 1.84
CA GLU A 70 12.86 4.68 2.64
C GLU A 70 12.94 4.97 4.14
N ASN A 71 13.67 6.02 4.53
CA ASN A 71 13.84 6.40 5.95
C ASN A 71 12.51 6.67 6.66
N LYS A 72 11.49 7.18 5.95
CA LYS A 72 10.19 7.46 6.55
C LYS A 72 9.41 6.21 6.94
N TRP A 73 9.63 5.10 6.25
CA TRP A 73 9.07 3.81 6.63
C TRP A 73 9.70 3.28 7.91
N HIS A 74 11.01 3.44 8.08
CA HIS A 74 11.71 3.09 9.32
C HIS A 74 11.28 3.96 10.49
N GLU A 75 11.17 5.30 10.28
CA GLU A 75 10.63 6.22 11.29
C GLU A 75 9.21 5.83 11.72
N LEU A 76 8.35 5.44 10.78
CA LEU A 76 7.00 4.93 11.08
C LEU A 76 7.07 3.64 11.91
N ALA A 77 7.90 2.67 11.51
CA ALA A 77 8.05 1.42 12.24
C ALA A 77 8.52 1.66 13.69
N ASP A 78 9.45 2.59 13.90
CA ASP A 78 9.94 2.95 15.24
C ASP A 78 8.86 3.64 16.08
N THR A 79 8.05 4.50 15.45
CA THR A 79 6.90 5.13 16.11
C THR A 79 5.89 4.08 16.57
N LEU A 80 5.53 3.14 15.68
CA LEU A 80 4.59 2.07 16.02
C LEU A 80 5.11 1.18 17.17
N ARG A 81 6.42 0.89 17.20
CA ARG A 81 7.06 0.15 18.31
C ARG A 81 6.96 0.90 19.63
N LYS A 82 7.29 2.20 19.63
CA LYS A 82 7.23 3.06 20.83
C LYS A 82 5.82 3.19 21.39
N GLU A 83 4.82 3.24 20.50
CA GLU A 83 3.40 3.35 20.86
C GLU A 83 2.75 2.00 21.15
N ASN A 84 3.50 0.88 21.06
CA ASN A 84 2.99 -0.49 21.19
C ASN A 84 1.84 -0.81 20.23
N ILE A 85 1.83 -0.19 19.06
CA ILE A 85 0.86 -0.47 17.99
C ILE A 85 1.36 -1.67 17.20
N LYS A 86 0.53 -2.72 17.15
CA LYS A 86 0.82 -3.94 16.39
C LYS A 86 -0.05 -3.96 15.12
N PRO A 87 0.51 -3.66 13.95
CA PRO A 87 -0.22 -3.77 12.70
C PRO A 87 -0.42 -5.25 12.34
N ASP A 88 -1.60 -5.56 11.84
CA ASP A 88 -1.93 -6.89 11.34
C ASP A 88 -1.72 -6.98 9.83
N ILE A 89 -2.03 -5.92 9.09
CA ILE A 89 -2.10 -5.92 7.62
C ILE A 89 -1.35 -4.72 7.06
N LEU A 90 -0.53 -4.94 6.03
CA LEU A 90 0.04 -3.90 5.18
C LEU A 90 -0.60 -3.95 3.80
N ILE A 91 -1.13 -2.82 3.33
CA ILE A 91 -1.64 -2.68 1.96
C ILE A 91 -0.79 -1.66 1.21
N ASN A 92 0.04 -2.13 0.31
CA ASN A 92 0.83 -1.32 -0.60
C ASN A 92 -0.01 -0.97 -1.82
N ASN A 93 -0.68 0.18 -1.77
CA ASN A 93 -1.58 0.64 -2.83
C ASN A 93 -1.07 1.90 -3.54
N ALA A 94 -0.18 2.68 -2.94
CA ALA A 94 0.38 3.85 -3.59
C ALA A 94 1.00 3.51 -4.95
N GLY A 95 0.70 4.31 -5.96
CA GLY A 95 1.23 4.12 -7.30
C GLY A 95 0.91 5.29 -8.22
N VAL A 96 1.66 5.40 -9.30
CA VAL A 96 1.49 6.43 -10.32
C VAL A 96 1.54 5.79 -11.71
N LEU A 97 0.69 6.27 -12.61
CA LEU A 97 0.87 6.12 -14.05
C LEU A 97 1.56 7.41 -14.52
N PRO A 98 2.87 7.37 -14.88
CA PRO A 98 3.62 8.60 -15.15
C PRO A 98 3.05 9.36 -16.34
N LYS A 99 2.89 8.70 -17.46
CA LYS A 99 2.21 9.19 -18.67
C LYS A 99 1.83 8.01 -19.56
N PHE A 100 1.00 8.24 -20.52
CA PHE A 100 0.64 7.28 -21.57
C PHE A 100 1.32 7.74 -22.88
N ASP A 101 2.52 7.19 -23.16
CA ASP A 101 3.35 7.66 -24.27
C ASP A 101 4.30 6.56 -24.78
N LYS A 102 4.87 6.77 -25.98
CA LYS A 102 5.91 5.90 -26.54
C LYS A 102 7.15 5.92 -25.64
N PHE A 103 7.80 4.78 -25.49
CA PHE A 103 8.99 4.64 -24.65
C PHE A 103 10.07 5.69 -24.95
N ILE A 104 10.30 5.98 -26.22
CA ILE A 104 11.35 6.92 -26.65
C ILE A 104 11.15 8.36 -26.10
N ASN A 105 9.95 8.69 -25.68
CA ASN A 105 9.62 10.01 -25.11
C ASN A 105 9.80 10.07 -23.59
N TYR A 106 10.14 8.95 -22.92
CA TYR A 106 10.42 8.94 -21.50
C TYR A 106 11.85 9.35 -21.19
N THR A 107 12.04 10.24 -20.23
CA THR A 107 13.34 10.48 -19.64
C THR A 107 13.70 9.38 -18.65
N ILE A 108 14.98 9.17 -18.42
CA ILE A 108 15.46 8.20 -17.41
C ILE A 108 14.95 8.56 -16.02
N ASP A 109 14.82 9.83 -15.68
CA ASP A 109 14.32 10.26 -14.37
C ASP A 109 12.83 9.97 -14.19
N GLU A 110 12.01 10.10 -15.25
CA GLU A 110 10.60 9.66 -15.20
C GLU A 110 10.50 8.13 -14.99
N ILE A 111 11.36 7.36 -15.63
CA ILE A 111 11.42 5.90 -15.48
C ILE A 111 11.82 5.54 -14.03
N ARG A 112 12.90 6.14 -13.52
CA ARG A 112 13.35 5.92 -12.13
C ARG A 112 12.28 6.27 -11.14
N LYS A 113 11.62 7.44 -11.30
CA LYS A 113 10.55 7.88 -10.41
C LYS A 113 9.36 6.93 -10.42
N ALA A 114 8.98 6.39 -11.58
CA ALA A 114 7.90 5.41 -11.66
C ALA A 114 8.27 4.11 -10.93
N MET A 115 9.49 3.60 -11.11
CA MET A 115 9.99 2.43 -10.39
C MET A 115 10.05 2.67 -8.89
N GLU A 116 10.53 3.85 -8.48
CA GLU A 116 10.66 4.24 -7.08
C GLU A 116 9.31 4.21 -6.36
N ILE A 117 8.27 4.80 -6.99
CA ILE A 117 6.94 4.86 -6.38
C ILE A 117 6.18 3.53 -6.50
N ASN A 118 6.23 2.85 -7.67
CA ASN A 118 5.38 1.70 -7.93
C ASN A 118 5.96 0.37 -7.43
N PHE A 119 7.28 0.29 -7.25
CA PHE A 119 7.99 -0.92 -6.87
C PHE A 119 8.80 -0.75 -5.59
N PHE A 120 9.80 0.15 -5.57
CA PHE A 120 10.70 0.28 -4.42
C PHE A 120 9.97 0.72 -3.16
N SER A 121 8.94 1.57 -3.25
CA SER A 121 8.14 1.93 -2.07
C SER A 121 7.51 0.72 -1.36
N CYS A 122 7.13 -0.33 -2.13
CA CYS A 122 6.63 -1.57 -1.56
C CYS A 122 7.74 -2.36 -0.86
N ILE A 123 8.97 -2.34 -1.42
CA ILE A 123 10.14 -2.96 -0.77
C ILE A 123 10.42 -2.26 0.56
N TYR A 124 10.54 -0.93 0.57
CA TYR A 124 10.82 -0.14 1.77
C TYR A 124 9.79 -0.37 2.88
N SER A 125 8.51 -0.31 2.53
CA SER A 125 7.43 -0.56 3.48
C SER A 125 7.50 -1.98 4.06
N MET A 126 7.75 -2.98 3.23
CA MET A 126 7.85 -4.37 3.68
C MET A 126 9.09 -4.60 4.54
N GLN A 127 10.27 -4.11 4.16
CA GLN A 127 11.48 -4.23 4.97
C GLN A 127 11.33 -3.59 6.36
N ALA A 128 10.69 -2.42 6.44
CA ALA A 128 10.51 -1.73 7.70
C ALA A 128 9.43 -2.37 8.60
N LEU A 129 8.33 -2.85 8.00
CA LEU A 129 7.12 -3.21 8.74
C LEU A 129 6.89 -4.71 8.90
N MET A 130 7.43 -5.58 8.03
CA MET A 130 7.29 -7.04 8.16
C MET A 130 7.68 -7.57 9.56
N PRO A 131 8.75 -7.09 10.21
CA PRO A 131 9.10 -7.54 11.56
C PRO A 131 8.05 -7.22 12.63
N LEU A 132 7.13 -6.26 12.36
CA LEU A 132 6.00 -5.96 13.23
C LEU A 132 4.77 -6.77 12.85
N ILE A 133 4.48 -6.86 11.55
CA ILE A 133 3.29 -7.53 11.01
C ILE A 133 3.33 -9.02 11.29
N THR A 134 4.48 -9.67 11.13
CA THR A 134 4.64 -11.11 11.38
C THR A 134 4.50 -11.54 12.85
N GLN A 135 4.34 -10.56 13.76
CA GLN A 135 3.97 -10.84 15.16
C GLN A 135 2.46 -11.01 15.36
N SER A 136 1.65 -10.71 14.36
CA SER A 136 0.20 -10.89 14.41
C SER A 136 -0.19 -12.30 13.96
N ASP A 137 -1.15 -12.91 14.65
CA ASP A 137 -1.78 -14.17 14.21
C ASP A 137 -2.59 -14.04 12.91
N SER A 138 -2.75 -12.83 12.43
CA SER A 138 -3.47 -12.48 11.19
C SER A 138 -2.58 -11.70 10.22
N ALA A 139 -1.28 -11.96 10.25
CA ALA A 139 -0.29 -11.26 9.43
C ALA A 139 -0.62 -11.34 7.94
N ALA A 140 -0.74 -10.19 7.29
CA ALA A 140 -0.95 -10.14 5.85
C ALA A 140 -0.29 -8.94 5.18
N VAL A 141 0.16 -9.15 3.95
CA VAL A 141 0.61 -8.10 3.03
C VAL A 141 -0.18 -8.19 1.72
N VAL A 142 -0.74 -7.08 1.29
CA VAL A 142 -1.45 -6.97 0.02
C VAL A 142 -0.75 -5.93 -0.85
N ASN A 143 -0.20 -6.35 -1.97
CA ASN A 143 0.40 -5.46 -2.95
C ASN A 143 -0.59 -5.20 -4.09
N VAL A 144 -0.90 -3.93 -4.34
CA VAL A 144 -1.82 -3.52 -5.41
C VAL A 144 -1.00 -3.23 -6.67
N ALA A 145 -1.04 -4.17 -7.60
CA ALA A 145 -0.42 -4.06 -8.90
C ALA A 145 -1.36 -3.38 -9.93
N SER A 146 -1.63 -4.03 -11.02
CA SER A 146 -2.54 -3.63 -12.09
C SER A 146 -2.71 -4.79 -13.07
N SER A 147 -3.78 -4.81 -13.85
CA SER A 147 -3.89 -5.66 -15.05
C SER A 147 -2.71 -5.45 -16.01
N ALA A 148 -2.08 -4.27 -16.00
CA ALA A 148 -0.86 -3.97 -16.75
C ALA A 148 0.37 -4.82 -16.35
N ALA A 149 0.34 -5.48 -15.19
CA ALA A 149 1.35 -6.48 -14.80
C ALA A 149 1.17 -7.83 -15.52
N LEU A 150 0.00 -8.07 -16.10
CA LEU A 150 -0.38 -9.32 -16.76
C LEU A 150 -0.47 -9.14 -18.28
N CYS A 151 -0.97 -7.98 -18.72
CA CYS A 151 -1.14 -7.66 -20.14
C CYS A 151 -0.77 -6.20 -20.37
N SER A 152 0.37 -5.97 -21.02
CA SER A 152 0.89 -4.63 -21.28
C SER A 152 0.24 -4.01 -22.51
N LEU A 153 -0.10 -2.72 -22.44
CA LEU A 153 -0.62 -1.92 -23.55
C LEU A 153 0.48 -1.03 -24.13
N ALA A 154 0.37 -0.74 -25.44
CA ALA A 154 1.24 0.27 -26.04
C ALA A 154 1.11 1.60 -25.29
N GLY A 155 2.20 2.29 -25.05
CA GLY A 155 2.22 3.54 -24.27
C GLY A 155 2.31 3.36 -22.75
N THR A 156 2.29 2.14 -22.22
CA THR A 156 2.39 1.87 -20.78
C THR A 156 3.67 1.13 -20.38
N SER A 157 4.69 1.09 -21.24
CA SER A 157 5.89 0.25 -21.05
C SER A 157 6.53 0.41 -19.67
N VAL A 158 6.76 1.62 -19.23
CA VAL A 158 7.37 1.90 -17.91
C VAL A 158 6.45 1.51 -16.75
N TYR A 159 5.19 1.83 -16.86
CA TYR A 159 4.18 1.45 -15.85
C TYR A 159 4.04 -0.07 -15.77
N SER A 160 3.84 -0.73 -16.90
CA SER A 160 3.71 -2.19 -16.97
C SER A 160 4.94 -2.88 -16.40
N ALA A 161 6.14 -2.43 -16.75
CA ALA A 161 7.40 -2.97 -16.19
C ALA A 161 7.44 -2.83 -14.66
N SER A 162 7.05 -1.68 -14.11
CA SER A 162 7.04 -1.47 -12.66
C SER A 162 6.03 -2.39 -11.93
N LYS A 163 4.86 -2.60 -12.54
CA LYS A 163 3.83 -3.47 -11.97
C LYS A 163 4.14 -4.96 -12.18
N ALA A 164 4.83 -5.33 -13.25
CA ALA A 164 5.34 -6.69 -13.46
C ALA A 164 6.47 -7.03 -12.47
N ALA A 165 7.37 -6.08 -12.17
CA ALA A 165 8.36 -6.23 -11.12
C ALA A 165 7.72 -6.50 -9.75
N LEU A 166 6.69 -5.72 -9.39
CA LEU A 166 5.94 -5.92 -8.15
C LEU A 166 5.26 -7.29 -8.11
N LYS A 167 4.73 -7.78 -9.25
CA LYS A 167 4.14 -9.11 -9.36
C LYS A 167 5.17 -10.19 -9.03
N GLY A 168 6.30 -10.22 -9.73
CA GLY A 168 7.34 -11.23 -9.51
C GLY A 168 7.87 -11.22 -8.07
N PHE A 169 8.12 -10.03 -7.52
CA PHE A 169 8.51 -9.86 -6.13
C PHE A 169 7.46 -10.43 -5.15
N THR A 170 6.18 -10.10 -5.36
CA THR A 170 5.09 -10.57 -4.47
C THR A 170 4.94 -12.09 -4.51
N GLU A 171 5.12 -12.70 -5.67
CA GLU A 171 5.07 -14.17 -5.82
C GLU A 171 6.20 -14.86 -5.04
N ALA A 172 7.42 -14.34 -5.11
CA ALA A 172 8.55 -14.84 -4.33
C ALA A 172 8.31 -14.66 -2.81
N MET A 173 7.91 -13.47 -2.38
CA MET A 173 7.62 -13.18 -0.97
C MET A 173 6.50 -14.06 -0.40
N ARG A 174 5.52 -14.47 -1.20
CA ARG A 174 4.48 -15.41 -0.79
C ARG A 174 5.06 -16.77 -0.41
N GLU A 175 6.04 -17.26 -1.16
CA GLU A 175 6.70 -18.52 -0.86
C GLU A 175 7.64 -18.41 0.36
N GLU A 176 8.39 -17.31 0.46
CA GLU A 176 9.29 -17.05 1.59
C GLU A 176 8.56 -16.92 2.93
N HIS A 177 7.32 -16.43 2.91
CA HIS A 177 6.52 -16.16 4.11
C HIS A 177 5.30 -17.08 4.27
N ARG A 178 5.25 -18.19 3.54
CA ARG A 178 4.10 -19.12 3.50
C ARG A 178 3.57 -19.50 4.88
N ASP A 179 4.45 -19.67 5.86
CA ASP A 179 4.11 -20.20 7.17
C ASP A 179 3.74 -19.14 8.21
N ASN A 180 4.02 -17.85 7.92
CA ASN A 180 3.89 -16.80 8.93
C ASN A 180 3.23 -15.51 8.46
N CYS A 181 2.94 -15.36 7.16
CA CYS A 181 2.28 -14.16 6.63
C CYS A 181 1.55 -14.47 5.32
N TYR A 182 0.30 -14.05 5.23
CA TYR A 182 -0.45 -14.14 3.98
C TYR A 182 -0.01 -13.01 3.02
N VAL A 183 0.60 -13.35 1.90
CA VAL A 183 1.06 -12.38 0.91
C VAL A 183 0.21 -12.47 -0.36
N ALA A 184 -0.49 -11.39 -0.68
CA ALA A 184 -1.41 -11.31 -1.82
C ALA A 184 -1.01 -10.24 -2.84
N LEU A 185 -1.33 -10.51 -4.10
CA LEU A 185 -1.27 -9.54 -5.20
C LEU A 185 -2.70 -9.28 -5.70
N VAL A 186 -3.05 -8.02 -5.84
CA VAL A 186 -4.31 -7.59 -6.47
C VAL A 186 -3.97 -6.83 -7.74
N CYS A 187 -4.60 -7.21 -8.85
CA CYS A 187 -4.39 -6.62 -10.17
C CYS A 187 -5.69 -5.95 -10.65
N PRO A 188 -6.01 -4.73 -10.22
CA PRO A 188 -7.19 -4.04 -10.69
C PRO A 188 -7.14 -3.82 -12.21
N GLY A 189 -8.31 -3.91 -12.86
CA GLY A 189 -8.51 -3.51 -14.25
C GLY A 189 -8.83 -2.02 -14.37
N PHE A 190 -9.16 -1.59 -15.58
CA PHE A 190 -9.69 -0.26 -15.91
C PHE A 190 -11.20 -0.23 -15.71
#